data_c599fa66e992ead4cf2b2cd48fea4891
#
_entry.id   c599fa66e992ead4cf2b2cd48fea4891
#
_cell.length_a   1.000
_cell.length_b   1.000
_cell.length_c   1.000
_cell.angle_alpha   90.00
_cell.angle_beta   90.00
_cell.angle_gamma   90.00
#
_symmetry.space_group_name_H-M   'P 1'
#
loop_
_entity.id
_entity.type
_entity.pdbx_description
1 polymer ?
#
loop_
_entity_poly.entity_id
_entity_poly.type
_entity_poly.pdbx_seq_one_letter_code
_entity_poly.pdbx_strand_id
1 'polypeptide(L)'
;MNAKSEMIEHIADRVVSCAKVTFGREYHDDKKDFVLRVGHTQADREAFLQSLDFEYDSGFGGQELCGNVWYQDGTWSDRGECDGSEWWQYQSVPKIPEECAAGH
;
A
#
# COMPACT_ATOMS: atom_id res chain seq x y z
N MET A 1 -4.47 11.04 10.81
CA MET A 1 -3.69 9.80 10.57
C MET A 1 -2.40 10.15 9.85
N ASN A 2 -1.27 9.70 10.36
CA ASN A 2 0.03 9.92 9.71
C ASN A 2 0.31 8.77 8.75
N ALA A 3 0.52 9.08 7.48
CA ALA A 3 0.68 8.07 6.43
C ALA A 3 1.94 7.21 6.64
N LYS A 4 3.04 7.81 7.09
CA LYS A 4 4.29 7.08 7.38
C LYS A 4 4.09 6.09 8.53
N SER A 5 3.51 6.55 9.63
CA SER A 5 3.29 5.70 10.81
C SER A 5 2.35 4.55 10.49
N GLU A 6 1.30 4.81 9.75
CA GLU A 6 0.36 3.79 9.30
C GLU A 6 1.04 2.74 8.44
N MET A 7 1.86 3.17 7.49
CA MET A 7 2.60 2.28 6.60
C MET A 7 3.58 1.39 7.38
N ILE A 8 4.37 1.98 8.28
CA ILE A 8 5.36 1.24 9.08
C ILE A 8 4.65 0.18 9.93
N GLU A 9 3.56 0.56 10.58
CA GLU A 9 2.79 -0.32 11.44
C GLU A 9 2.17 -1.48 10.64
N HIS A 10 1.68 -1.19 9.45
CA HIS A 10 1.07 -2.19 8.57
C HIS A 10 2.10 -3.18 8.00
N ILE A 11 3.23 -2.68 7.51
CA ILE A 11 4.30 -3.53 6.96
C ILE A 11 4.89 -4.43 8.03
N ALA A 12 5.07 -3.90 9.25
CA ALA A 12 5.68 -4.60 10.38
C ALA A 12 7.04 -5.21 9.99
N ASP A 13 7.18 -6.53 10.07
CA ASP A 13 8.42 -7.23 9.75
C ASP A 13 8.45 -7.82 8.34
N ARG A 14 7.47 -7.49 7.48
CA ARG A 14 7.43 -8.00 6.11
C ARG A 14 8.49 -7.32 5.26
N VAL A 15 9.06 -8.09 4.33
CA VAL A 15 10.08 -7.57 3.41
C VAL A 15 9.40 -7.04 2.16
N VAL A 16 9.50 -5.74 1.93
CA VAL A 16 8.87 -5.06 0.80
C VAL A 16 9.73 -5.24 -0.46
N SER A 17 9.10 -5.71 -1.53
CA SER A 17 9.73 -5.79 -2.85
C SER A 17 9.66 -4.45 -3.57
N CYS A 18 8.47 -3.86 -3.62
CA CYS A 18 8.25 -2.54 -4.22
C CYS A 18 6.94 -1.97 -3.71
N ALA A 19 6.71 -0.69 -3.94
CA ALA A 19 5.48 -0.04 -3.54
C ALA A 19 5.21 1.18 -4.42
N LYS A 20 3.94 1.47 -4.62
CA LYS A 20 3.51 2.72 -5.23
C LYS A 20 2.31 3.23 -4.44
N VAL A 21 2.43 4.44 -3.94
CA VAL A 21 1.39 5.10 -3.14
C VAL A 21 1.07 6.43 -3.82
N THR A 22 -0.21 6.74 -3.93
CA THR A 22 -0.67 8.00 -4.50
C THR A 22 -1.50 8.73 -3.45
N PHE A 23 -1.17 9.99 -3.21
CA PHE A 23 -1.94 10.87 -2.33
C PHE A 23 -2.58 11.99 -3.15
N GLY A 24 -3.87 12.22 -2.91
CA GLY A 24 -4.64 13.24 -3.59
C GLY A 24 -5.98 12.72 -4.04
N ARG A 25 -6.94 13.62 -4.18
CA ARG A 25 -8.29 13.25 -4.63
C ARG A 25 -8.30 13.09 -6.15
N GLU A 26 -9.15 12.19 -6.62
CA GLU A 26 -9.23 11.79 -8.02
C GLU A 26 -9.44 12.95 -8.99
N TYR A 27 -10.09 14.02 -8.54
CA TYR A 27 -10.44 15.17 -9.37
C TYR A 27 -9.52 16.38 -9.17
N HIS A 28 -8.40 16.20 -8.44
CA HIS A 28 -7.44 17.29 -8.22
C HIS A 28 -6.16 17.04 -8.99
N ASP A 29 -5.61 18.11 -9.58
CA ASP A 29 -4.39 18.06 -10.38
C ASP A 29 -3.13 17.94 -9.53
N ASP A 30 -3.23 17.99 -8.21
CA ASP A 30 -2.10 17.98 -7.27
C ASP A 30 -1.82 16.61 -6.65
N LYS A 31 -2.20 15.55 -7.34
CA LYS A 31 -1.85 14.18 -6.91
C LYS A 31 -0.35 14.00 -6.87
N LYS A 32 0.12 13.31 -5.82
CA LYS A 32 1.53 12.97 -5.65
C LYS A 32 1.71 11.46 -5.63
N ASP A 33 2.64 10.99 -6.42
CA ASP A 33 3.02 9.57 -6.45
C ASP A 33 4.31 9.38 -5.67
N PHE A 34 4.33 8.32 -4.86
CA PHE A 34 5.50 7.90 -4.09
C PHE A 34 5.83 6.49 -4.53
N VAL A 35 7.04 6.26 -5.04
CA VAL A 35 7.42 4.99 -5.63
C VAL A 35 8.66 4.44 -4.95
N LEU A 36 8.60 3.18 -4.55
CA LEU A 36 9.75 2.41 -4.09
C LEU A 36 9.95 1.26 -5.07
N ARG A 37 11.06 1.27 -5.78
CA ARG A 37 11.32 0.32 -6.87
C ARG A 37 11.87 -1.01 -6.37
N VAL A 38 11.69 -2.05 -7.18
CA VAL A 38 12.34 -3.33 -6.95
C VAL A 38 13.86 -3.11 -6.99
N GLY A 39 14.58 -3.77 -6.08
CA GLY A 39 16.03 -3.62 -5.99
C GLY A 39 16.48 -2.37 -5.25
N HIS A 40 15.58 -1.72 -4.54
CA HIS A 40 15.90 -0.50 -3.78
C HIS A 40 16.92 -0.79 -2.66
N THR A 41 17.67 0.25 -2.29
CA THR A 41 18.59 0.20 -1.16
C THR A 41 17.84 0.56 0.13
N GLN A 42 18.50 0.35 1.28
CA GLN A 42 17.97 0.79 2.57
C GLN A 42 17.74 2.32 2.58
N ALA A 43 18.65 3.08 1.97
CA ALA A 43 18.50 4.52 1.88
C ALA A 43 17.28 4.91 1.06
N ASP A 44 17.00 4.21 -0.04
CA ASP A 44 15.81 4.43 -0.87
C ASP A 44 14.54 4.17 -0.07
N ARG A 45 14.54 3.11 0.74
CA ARG A 45 13.40 2.77 1.58
C ARG A 45 13.14 3.86 2.63
N GLU A 46 14.20 4.33 3.26
CA GLU A 46 14.08 5.39 4.27
C GLU A 46 13.56 6.69 3.64
N ALA A 47 14.04 7.04 2.45
CA ALA A 47 13.57 8.21 1.71
C ALA A 47 12.10 8.07 1.33
N PHE A 48 11.68 6.89 0.88
CA PHE A 48 10.28 6.60 0.55
C PHE A 48 9.39 6.79 1.77
N LEU A 49 9.76 6.17 2.90
CA LEU A 49 8.99 6.30 4.13
C LEU A 49 8.95 7.74 4.64
N GLN A 50 10.06 8.45 4.55
CA GLN A 50 10.12 9.85 4.96
C GLN A 50 9.20 10.73 4.09
N SER A 51 9.08 10.42 2.81
CA SER A 51 8.19 11.16 1.91
C SER A 51 6.72 10.97 2.29
N LEU A 52 6.38 9.92 3.04
CA LEU A 52 5.02 9.65 3.53
C LEU A 52 4.75 10.29 4.91
N ASP A 53 5.70 11.05 5.44
CA ASP A 53 5.54 11.69 6.75
C ASP A 53 4.66 12.93 6.65
N PHE A 54 3.36 12.67 6.45
CA PHE A 54 2.34 13.72 6.41
C PHE A 54 1.03 13.20 7.02
N GLU A 55 0.22 14.14 7.47
CA GLU A 55 -1.11 13.84 8.00
C GLU A 55 -2.14 13.85 6.88
N TYR A 56 -3.12 12.96 6.97
CA TYR A 56 -4.25 12.95 6.07
C TYR A 56 -5.51 12.53 6.84
N ASP A 57 -6.67 12.86 6.29
CA ASP A 57 -7.94 12.58 6.93
C ASP A 57 -8.50 11.25 6.41
N SER A 58 -8.52 10.22 7.27
CA SER A 58 -8.97 8.88 6.90
C SER A 58 -10.41 8.58 7.30
N GLY A 59 -11.16 9.58 7.76
CA GLY A 59 -12.49 9.36 8.33
C GLY A 59 -13.64 10.08 7.64
N PHE A 60 -13.37 10.97 6.70
CA PHE A 60 -14.41 11.81 6.11
C PHE A 60 -14.13 12.07 4.63
N GLY A 61 -15.16 11.90 3.80
CA GLY A 61 -15.09 12.21 2.38
C GLY A 61 -14.56 11.07 1.54
N GLY A 62 -14.00 11.38 0.39
CA GLY A 62 -13.44 10.39 -0.54
C GLY A 62 -12.08 9.88 -0.10
N GLN A 63 -11.66 8.79 -0.69
CA GLN A 63 -10.35 8.21 -0.43
C GLN A 63 -9.25 9.16 -0.87
N GLU A 64 -8.33 9.49 0.04
CA GLU A 64 -7.22 10.40 -0.23
C GLU A 64 -5.90 9.67 -0.49
N LEU A 65 -5.72 8.49 0.10
CA LEU A 65 -4.51 7.69 -0.04
C LEU A 65 -4.86 6.37 -0.70
N CYS A 66 -4.17 6.04 -1.77
CA CYS A 66 -4.34 4.75 -2.43
C CYS A 66 -2.99 4.20 -2.87
N GLY A 67 -2.95 2.94 -3.26
CA GLY A 67 -1.73 2.33 -3.74
C GLY A 67 -1.62 0.86 -3.40
N ASN A 68 -0.45 0.33 -3.67
CA ASN A 68 -0.14 -1.06 -3.44
C ASN A 68 1.27 -1.21 -2.89
N VAL A 69 1.44 -2.21 -2.04
CA VAL A 69 2.75 -2.64 -1.54
C VAL A 69 2.90 -4.12 -1.89
N TRP A 70 3.99 -4.49 -2.54
CA TRP A 70 4.28 -5.88 -2.89
C TRP A 70 5.41 -6.39 -2.00
N TYR A 71 5.23 -7.58 -1.44
CA TYR A 71 6.20 -8.21 -0.55
C TYR A 71 6.95 -9.31 -1.27
N GLN A 72 8.14 -9.65 -0.77
CA GLN A 72 8.99 -10.67 -1.39
C GLN A 72 8.42 -12.08 -1.33
N ASP A 73 7.48 -12.33 -0.41
CA ASP A 73 6.81 -13.63 -0.28
C ASP A 73 5.68 -13.85 -1.30
N GLY A 74 5.44 -12.90 -2.21
CA GLY A 74 4.39 -12.99 -3.22
C GLY A 74 3.03 -12.43 -2.79
N THR A 75 2.90 -11.99 -1.54
CA THR A 75 1.70 -11.29 -1.09
C THR A 75 1.81 -9.79 -1.40
N TRP A 76 0.71 -9.09 -1.23
CA TRP A 76 0.67 -7.65 -1.45
C TRP A 76 -0.32 -7.00 -0.49
N SER A 77 -0.30 -5.68 -0.44
CA SER A 77 -1.31 -4.90 0.27
C SER A 77 -1.91 -3.87 -0.67
N ASP A 78 -3.18 -3.57 -0.47
CA ASP A 78 -3.86 -2.47 -1.14
C ASP A 78 -4.65 -1.67 -0.11
N ARG A 79 -5.37 -0.65 -0.58
CA ARG A 79 -6.17 0.20 0.31
C ARG A 79 -7.62 -0.24 0.25
N GLY A 80 -8.22 -0.43 1.43
CA GLY A 80 -9.65 -0.62 1.58
C GLY A 80 -10.33 0.68 1.96
N GLU A 81 -11.62 0.79 1.66
CA GLU A 81 -12.43 1.95 2.03
C GLU A 81 -13.84 1.49 2.39
N CYS A 82 -14.40 2.07 3.45
CA CYS A 82 -15.79 1.83 3.86
C CYS A 82 -16.30 3.06 4.60
N ASP A 83 -17.40 3.65 4.10
CA ASP A 83 -18.06 4.80 4.72
C ASP A 83 -17.09 5.98 4.99
N GLY A 84 -16.17 6.23 4.08
CA GLY A 84 -15.19 7.31 4.21
C GLY A 84 -13.96 6.96 5.02
N SER A 85 -13.95 5.83 5.70
CA SER A 85 -12.75 5.31 6.38
C SER A 85 -11.90 4.54 5.40
N GLU A 86 -10.58 4.66 5.53
CA GLU A 86 -9.65 3.95 4.66
C GLU A 86 -8.52 3.32 5.48
N TRP A 87 -7.99 2.21 4.96
CA TRP A 87 -6.96 1.44 5.65
C TRP A 87 -6.14 0.62 4.67
N TRP A 88 -4.95 0.18 5.11
CA TRP A 88 -4.16 -0.82 4.39
C TRP A 88 -4.66 -2.22 4.72
N GLN A 89 -4.72 -3.10 3.73
CA GLN A 89 -5.13 -4.48 3.92
C GLN A 89 -4.22 -5.44 3.19
N TYR A 90 -3.94 -6.60 3.82
CA TYR A 90 -3.12 -7.64 3.21
C TYR A 90 -3.94 -8.45 2.22
N GLN A 91 -3.30 -8.83 1.12
CA GLN A 91 -3.89 -9.67 0.09
C GLN A 91 -2.95 -10.82 -0.23
N SER A 92 -3.52 -11.94 -0.61
CA SER A 92 -2.75 -13.10 -1.08
C SER A 92 -3.52 -13.79 -2.18
N VAL A 93 -2.80 -14.51 -3.04
CA VAL A 93 -3.46 -15.33 -4.05
C VAL A 93 -4.25 -16.43 -3.33
N PRO A 94 -5.55 -16.57 -3.57
CA PRO A 94 -6.32 -17.63 -2.94
C PRO A 94 -5.73 -18.99 -3.26
N LYS A 95 -5.80 -19.88 -2.28
CA LYS A 95 -5.37 -21.26 -2.51
C LYS A 95 -6.17 -21.86 -3.65
N ILE A 96 -5.48 -22.44 -4.62
CA ILE A 96 -6.15 -23.09 -5.74
C ILE A 96 -6.89 -24.32 -5.21
N PRO A 97 -8.23 -24.42 -5.41
CA PRO A 97 -8.97 -25.61 -5.01
C PRO A 97 -8.46 -26.85 -5.73
N GLU A 98 -8.56 -27.99 -5.09
CA GLU A 98 -8.12 -29.25 -5.65
C GLU A 98 -8.75 -29.52 -7.01
N GLU A 99 -10.01 -29.15 -7.19
CA GLU A 99 -10.74 -29.30 -8.47
C GLU A 99 -10.08 -28.51 -9.60
N CYS A 100 -9.45 -27.37 -9.30
CA CYS A 100 -8.74 -26.56 -10.29
C CYS A 100 -7.31 -27.05 -10.47
N ALA A 101 -6.68 -27.52 -9.41
CA ALA A 101 -5.29 -28.01 -9.47
C ALA A 101 -5.19 -29.33 -10.24
N ALA A 102 -6.23 -30.14 -10.22
CA ALA A 102 -6.31 -31.41 -10.94
C ALA A 102 -6.68 -31.24 -12.42
N GLY A 103 -6.70 -30.02 -12.92
CA GLY A 103 -7.18 -29.65 -14.24
C GLY A 103 -6.40 -30.26 -15.40
N HIS A 104 -6.85 -31.35 -15.86
CA HIS A 104 -6.36 -32.00 -17.04
C HIS A 104 -7.47 -32.54 -17.87
#